data_7774b213bf2e1003706f77cc562bba0f
#
_entry.id   7774b213bf2e1003706f77cc562bba0f
#
_cell.length_a   1.000
_cell.length_b   1.000
_cell.length_c   1.000
_cell.angle_alpha   90.00
_cell.angle_beta   90.00
_cell.angle_gamma   90.00
#
_symmetry.space_group_name_H-M   'P 1'
#
loop_
_entity.id
_entity.type
_entity.pdbx_description
1 polymer ?
#
loop_
_entity_poly.entity_id
_entity_poly.type
_entity_poly.pdbx_seq_one_letter_code
_entity_poly.pdbx_strand_id
1 'polypeptide(L)'
;MKKVIFLIYVSLFIFNWGKAWALIEVDITRGNLNPLPLAVSPLSVDQNSKEKFKNLLKLEDIGVEISKVVENNLRQSGLFNPLDPKAFLQKPDIAHVKPRFEDWALIKAQALITGEVKIVDEKLRVEFRLWDILAGKEIMALAFTTVSENWRRVGHIITDK
;
A
#
# COMPACT_ATOMS: atom_id res chain seq x y z
N MET A 1 49.80 8.74 -51.28
CA MET A 1 48.38 8.55 -51.63
C MET A 1 47.71 7.41 -50.83
N LYS A 2 48.26 6.22 -50.69
CA LYS A 2 47.63 5.07 -49.97
C LYS A 2 47.39 5.32 -48.48
N LYS A 3 48.28 6.04 -47.80
CA LYS A 3 48.13 6.38 -46.36
C LYS A 3 47.00 7.38 -46.07
N VAL A 4 46.74 8.31 -46.99
CA VAL A 4 45.67 9.32 -46.86
C VAL A 4 44.29 8.65 -47.08
N ILE A 5 44.20 7.71 -48.02
CA ILE A 5 42.96 6.94 -48.27
C ILE A 5 42.62 6.07 -47.08
N PHE A 6 43.59 5.46 -46.40
CA PHE A 6 43.39 4.66 -45.20
C PHE A 6 42.86 5.49 -44.00
N LEU A 7 43.39 6.71 -43.83
CA LEU A 7 42.92 7.63 -42.81
C LEU A 7 41.45 8.10 -43.01
N ILE A 8 41.05 8.29 -44.26
CA ILE A 8 39.68 8.66 -44.62
C ILE A 8 38.70 7.49 -44.31
N TYR A 9 39.10 6.24 -44.59
CA TYR A 9 38.29 5.06 -44.28
C TYR A 9 38.12 4.85 -42.77
N VAL A 10 39.17 5.07 -41.98
CA VAL A 10 39.12 4.98 -40.51
C VAL A 10 38.25 6.08 -39.92
N SER A 11 38.32 7.30 -40.47
CA SER A 11 37.46 8.41 -40.05
C SER A 11 35.96 8.18 -40.33
N LEU A 12 35.62 7.55 -41.43
CA LEU A 12 34.24 7.19 -41.80
C LEU A 12 33.65 6.08 -40.89
N PHE A 13 34.53 5.20 -40.36
CA PHE A 13 34.07 4.10 -39.50
C PHE A 13 33.75 4.55 -38.05
N ILE A 14 34.37 5.64 -37.58
CA ILE A 14 34.17 6.20 -36.22
C ILE A 14 32.87 7.00 -36.14
N PHE A 15 32.31 7.47 -37.27
CA PHE A 15 31.12 8.34 -37.27
C PHE A 15 29.78 7.61 -37.26
N ASN A 16 29.78 6.24 -37.28
CA ASN A 16 28.56 5.44 -37.27
C ASN A 16 28.16 4.91 -35.88
N TRP A 17 28.47 5.60 -34.77
CA TRP A 17 27.84 5.33 -33.50
C TRP A 17 26.47 6.00 -33.47
N GLY A 18 25.56 5.44 -34.24
CA GLY A 18 24.14 5.76 -34.12
C GLY A 18 23.67 5.48 -32.70
N LYS A 19 23.16 6.51 -32.01
CA LYS A 19 22.46 6.34 -30.76
C LYS A 19 21.26 5.43 -31.03
N ALA A 20 21.35 4.18 -30.61
CA ALA A 20 20.21 3.29 -30.54
C ALA A 20 19.28 3.86 -29.44
N TRP A 21 18.26 4.58 -29.85
CA TRP A 21 17.15 4.93 -28.98
C TRP A 21 16.37 3.64 -28.75
N ALA A 22 16.57 3.02 -27.59
CA ALA A 22 15.69 1.95 -27.16
C ALA A 22 14.33 2.58 -26.93
N LEU A 23 13.44 2.44 -27.91
CA LEU A 23 12.02 2.75 -27.75
C LEU A 23 11.49 1.72 -26.76
N ILE A 24 11.19 2.15 -25.53
CA ILE A 24 10.47 1.31 -24.57
C ILE A 24 9.04 1.27 -25.10
N GLU A 25 8.73 0.23 -25.87
CA GLU A 25 7.36 -0.08 -26.28
C GLU A 25 6.63 -0.65 -25.07
N VAL A 26 5.88 0.22 -24.38
CA VAL A 26 4.99 -0.21 -23.31
C VAL A 26 3.76 -0.82 -23.98
N ASP A 27 3.74 -2.14 -24.10
CA ASP A 27 2.56 -2.88 -24.56
C ASP A 27 1.46 -2.83 -23.49
N ILE A 28 0.60 -1.83 -23.60
CA ILE A 28 -0.59 -1.65 -22.72
C ILE A 28 -1.70 -2.63 -23.05
N THR A 29 -1.56 -3.48 -24.06
CA THR A 29 -2.63 -4.38 -24.53
C THR A 29 -2.69 -5.70 -23.78
N ARG A 30 -1.71 -6.03 -22.96
CA ARG A 30 -1.73 -7.20 -22.08
C ARG A 30 -1.74 -6.75 -20.64
N GLY A 31 -2.95 -6.40 -20.16
CA GLY A 31 -3.24 -6.12 -18.77
C GLY A 31 -3.09 -7.34 -17.86
N ASN A 32 -1.93 -7.98 -17.86
CA ASN A 32 -1.57 -8.95 -16.84
C ASN A 32 -0.81 -8.21 -15.74
N LEU A 33 -1.49 -7.22 -15.15
CA LEU A 33 -1.05 -6.64 -13.90
C LEU A 33 -1.25 -7.72 -12.85
N ASN A 34 -0.19 -8.36 -12.40
CA ASN A 34 -0.25 -9.18 -11.20
C ASN A 34 -0.62 -8.25 -10.05
N PRO A 35 -1.81 -8.39 -9.44
CA PRO A 35 -2.22 -7.50 -8.37
C PRO A 35 -1.19 -7.50 -7.25
N LEU A 36 -0.83 -6.32 -6.74
CA LEU A 36 0.19 -6.14 -5.71
C LEU A 36 -0.26 -6.81 -4.41
N PRO A 37 0.50 -7.78 -3.85
CA PRO A 37 0.18 -8.39 -2.57
C PRO A 37 0.28 -7.36 -1.44
N LEU A 38 -0.84 -7.12 -0.76
CA LEU A 38 -0.95 -6.11 0.29
C LEU A 38 -1.60 -6.72 1.52
N ALA A 39 -1.04 -6.43 2.70
CA ALA A 39 -1.66 -6.80 3.96
C ALA A 39 -2.44 -5.61 4.53
N VAL A 40 -3.67 -5.87 4.96
CA VAL A 40 -4.47 -4.92 5.73
C VAL A 40 -4.57 -5.47 7.15
N SER A 41 -3.76 -4.95 8.07
CA SER A 41 -3.87 -5.32 9.47
C SER A 41 -5.19 -4.80 10.04
N PRO A 42 -5.92 -5.59 10.85
CA PRO A 42 -7.03 -5.04 11.62
C PRO A 42 -6.58 -3.78 12.36
N LEU A 43 -7.35 -2.70 12.27
CA LEU A 43 -6.99 -1.47 12.97
C LEU A 43 -7.11 -1.70 14.49
N SER A 44 -6.12 -1.26 15.25
CA SER A 44 -6.17 -1.35 16.69
C SER A 44 -7.23 -0.41 17.26
N VAL A 45 -7.85 -0.81 18.36
CA VAL A 45 -8.86 -0.01 19.05
C VAL A 45 -8.50 0.00 20.53
N ASP A 46 -8.39 1.18 21.14
CA ASP A 46 -8.15 1.26 22.58
C ASP A 46 -9.36 0.73 23.38
N GLN A 47 -9.10 0.22 24.60
CA GLN A 47 -10.09 -0.47 25.39
C GLN A 47 -11.30 0.41 25.72
N ASN A 48 -11.10 1.69 26.01
CA ASN A 48 -12.17 2.62 26.34
C ASN A 48 -13.08 2.88 25.12
N SER A 49 -12.47 3.00 23.96
CA SER A 49 -13.19 3.17 22.69
C SER A 49 -13.95 1.92 22.29
N LYS A 50 -13.42 0.71 22.53
CA LYS A 50 -14.11 -0.56 22.22
C LYS A 50 -15.49 -0.64 22.87
N GLU A 51 -15.59 -0.38 24.15
CA GLU A 51 -16.87 -0.45 24.87
C GLU A 51 -17.87 0.60 24.35
N LYS A 52 -17.39 1.83 24.09
CA LYS A 52 -18.23 2.88 23.52
C LYS A 52 -18.76 2.52 22.14
N PHE A 53 -17.91 2.01 21.25
CA PHE A 53 -18.33 1.59 19.90
C PHE A 53 -19.30 0.40 19.94
N LYS A 54 -19.05 -0.57 20.83
CA LYS A 54 -19.95 -1.71 21.00
C LYS A 54 -21.36 -1.26 21.40
N ASN A 55 -21.46 -0.32 22.32
CA ASN A 55 -22.73 0.21 22.77
C ASN A 55 -23.42 1.10 21.71
N LEU A 56 -22.64 1.93 21.00
CA LEU A 56 -23.16 2.91 20.05
C LEU A 56 -23.52 2.29 18.70
N LEU A 57 -22.63 1.45 18.16
CA LEU A 57 -22.78 0.89 16.81
C LEU A 57 -23.16 -0.59 16.80
N LYS A 58 -23.18 -1.24 17.96
CA LYS A 58 -23.42 -2.69 18.11
C LYS A 58 -22.44 -3.55 17.30
N LEU A 59 -21.22 -3.05 17.12
CA LEU A 59 -20.13 -3.76 16.46
C LEU A 59 -19.19 -4.36 17.50
N GLU A 60 -18.79 -5.59 17.33
CA GLU A 60 -17.85 -6.25 18.24
C GLU A 60 -16.45 -5.63 18.16
N ASP A 61 -15.98 -5.31 16.95
CA ASP A 61 -14.68 -4.67 16.72
C ASP A 61 -14.73 -3.77 15.47
N ILE A 62 -14.83 -2.46 15.69
CA ILE A 62 -14.89 -1.47 14.62
C ILE A 62 -13.60 -1.44 13.79
N GLY A 63 -12.44 -1.72 14.40
CA GLY A 63 -11.17 -1.76 13.71
C GLY A 63 -11.14 -2.88 12.65
N VAL A 64 -11.65 -4.06 13.01
CA VAL A 64 -11.82 -5.17 12.08
C VAL A 64 -12.80 -4.82 10.96
N GLU A 65 -13.92 -4.19 11.29
CA GLU A 65 -14.94 -3.85 10.30
C GLU A 65 -14.44 -2.80 9.29
N ILE A 66 -13.69 -1.78 9.73
CA ILE A 66 -13.07 -0.80 8.83
C ILE A 66 -12.05 -1.50 7.92
N SER A 67 -11.21 -2.38 8.49
CA SER A 67 -10.22 -3.13 7.70
C SER A 67 -10.87 -4.01 6.63
N LYS A 68 -12.00 -4.65 6.92
CA LYS A 68 -12.77 -5.42 5.92
C LYS A 68 -13.27 -4.55 4.77
N VAL A 69 -13.74 -3.32 5.05
CA VAL A 69 -14.14 -2.38 3.98
C VAL A 69 -12.95 -2.04 3.10
N VAL A 70 -11.79 -1.74 3.71
CA VAL A 70 -10.54 -1.45 2.99
C VAL A 70 -10.13 -2.64 2.12
N GLU A 71 -10.08 -3.85 2.67
CA GLU A 71 -9.73 -5.07 1.92
C GLU A 71 -10.65 -5.28 0.71
N ASN A 72 -11.95 -5.15 0.91
CA ASN A 72 -12.93 -5.35 -0.16
C ASN A 72 -12.75 -4.34 -1.29
N ASN A 73 -12.55 -3.07 -0.97
CA ASN A 73 -12.32 -2.03 -1.97
C ASN A 73 -11.04 -2.27 -2.76
N LEU A 74 -9.94 -2.58 -2.05
CA LEU A 74 -8.66 -2.88 -2.69
C LEU A 74 -8.76 -4.10 -3.62
N ARG A 75 -9.46 -5.15 -3.20
CA ARG A 75 -9.70 -6.34 -4.03
C ARG A 75 -10.52 -6.01 -5.27
N GLN A 76 -11.57 -5.19 -5.12
CA GLN A 76 -12.45 -4.80 -6.22
C GLN A 76 -11.75 -3.90 -7.24
N SER A 77 -10.72 -3.16 -6.84
CA SER A 77 -9.93 -2.33 -7.77
C SER A 77 -9.17 -3.17 -8.81
N GLY A 78 -8.91 -4.45 -8.53
CA GLY A 78 -8.08 -5.33 -9.38
C GLY A 78 -6.59 -5.01 -9.36
N LEU A 79 -6.17 -3.94 -8.70
CA LEU A 79 -4.76 -3.51 -8.60
C LEU A 79 -4.03 -4.18 -7.43
N PHE A 80 -4.77 -4.62 -6.41
CA PHE A 80 -4.24 -5.19 -5.18
C PHE A 80 -4.79 -6.58 -4.94
N ASN A 81 -3.98 -7.41 -4.30
CA ASN A 81 -4.35 -8.73 -3.80
C ASN A 81 -4.21 -8.73 -2.27
N PRO A 82 -5.27 -8.37 -1.52
CA PRO A 82 -5.24 -8.42 -0.06
C PRO A 82 -4.98 -9.84 0.43
N LEU A 83 -3.98 -9.98 1.31
CA LEU A 83 -3.57 -11.24 1.91
C LEU A 83 -4.56 -11.68 3.01
N ASP A 84 -4.71 -13.01 3.19
CA ASP A 84 -5.56 -13.55 4.25
C ASP A 84 -5.02 -13.15 5.64
N PRO A 85 -5.81 -12.49 6.49
CA PRO A 85 -5.40 -12.13 7.86
C PRO A 85 -4.94 -13.30 8.72
N LYS A 86 -5.35 -14.53 8.42
CA LYS A 86 -4.90 -15.74 9.11
C LYS A 86 -3.41 -16.04 8.91
N ALA A 87 -2.81 -15.50 7.86
CA ALA A 87 -1.38 -15.63 7.59
C ALA A 87 -0.52 -14.64 8.37
N PHE A 88 -1.11 -13.65 9.05
CA PHE A 88 -0.37 -12.59 9.71
C PHE A 88 0.36 -13.11 10.96
N LEU A 89 1.67 -12.87 11.01
CA LEU A 89 2.52 -13.27 12.13
C LEU A 89 2.51 -12.23 13.26
N GLN A 90 2.18 -10.98 12.94
CA GLN A 90 2.03 -9.90 13.91
C GLN A 90 0.56 -9.65 14.21
N LYS A 91 0.26 -9.48 15.49
CA LYS A 91 -1.05 -8.98 15.91
C LYS A 91 -1.16 -7.50 15.56
N PRO A 92 -2.40 -6.96 15.41
CA PRO A 92 -2.62 -5.53 15.23
C PRO A 92 -2.15 -4.82 16.50
N ASP A 93 -0.87 -4.45 16.51
CA ASP A 93 -0.30 -3.62 17.54
C ASP A 93 -0.30 -2.16 17.08
N ILE A 94 -0.50 -1.32 18.03
CA ILE A 94 -0.49 0.13 18.09
C ILE A 94 0.02 0.80 16.79
N ALA A 95 -0.83 1.57 16.15
CA ALA A 95 -0.58 2.27 14.89
C ALA A 95 0.73 3.08 14.82
N HIS A 96 1.34 3.35 15.97
CA HIS A 96 2.56 4.15 16.08
C HIS A 96 3.84 3.31 16.12
N VAL A 97 3.73 1.98 16.19
CA VAL A 97 4.90 1.11 16.23
C VAL A 97 5.29 0.73 14.82
N LYS A 98 6.57 0.92 14.51
CA LYS A 98 7.15 0.45 13.25
C LYS A 98 6.97 -1.07 13.16
N PRO A 99 6.36 -1.59 12.08
CA PRO A 99 6.16 -3.02 11.92
C PRO A 99 7.52 -3.74 11.76
N ARG A 100 7.57 -5.00 12.16
CA ARG A 100 8.71 -5.87 11.82
C ARG A 100 8.54 -6.31 10.38
N PHE A 101 9.23 -5.64 9.47
CA PHE A 101 9.09 -5.83 8.02
C PHE A 101 9.41 -7.25 7.58
N GLU A 102 10.34 -7.92 8.27
CA GLU A 102 10.73 -9.30 7.97
C GLU A 102 9.54 -10.26 8.07
N ASP A 103 8.69 -10.12 9.09
CA ASP A 103 7.52 -10.97 9.29
C ASP A 103 6.52 -10.82 8.13
N TRP A 104 6.36 -9.60 7.63
CA TRP A 104 5.49 -9.32 6.50
C TRP A 104 6.08 -9.77 5.16
N ALA A 105 7.40 -9.67 5.01
CA ALA A 105 8.12 -10.18 3.84
C ALA A 105 8.01 -11.71 3.73
N LEU A 106 8.04 -12.44 4.85
CA LEU A 106 7.87 -13.89 4.88
C LEU A 106 6.55 -14.35 4.26
N ILE A 107 5.47 -13.60 4.45
CA ILE A 107 4.17 -13.86 3.85
C ILE A 107 4.00 -13.21 2.47
N LYS A 108 5.10 -12.66 1.90
CA LYS A 108 5.17 -12.04 0.58
C LYS A 108 4.32 -10.76 0.44
N ALA A 109 4.04 -10.06 1.53
CA ALA A 109 3.46 -8.74 1.47
C ALA A 109 4.48 -7.76 0.89
N GLN A 110 4.05 -6.92 -0.06
CA GLN A 110 4.85 -5.82 -0.60
C GLN A 110 4.47 -4.49 0.04
N ALA A 111 3.21 -4.36 0.45
CA ALA A 111 2.72 -3.22 1.20
C ALA A 111 1.91 -3.67 2.41
N LEU A 112 1.81 -2.80 3.41
CA LEU A 112 1.06 -3.05 4.64
C LEU A 112 0.29 -1.79 5.04
N ILE A 113 -0.98 -1.95 5.36
CA ILE A 113 -1.79 -0.92 6.03
C ILE A 113 -1.93 -1.29 7.50
N THR A 114 -1.54 -0.37 8.37
CA THR A 114 -1.77 -0.42 9.82
C THR A 114 -2.55 0.81 10.27
N GLY A 115 -3.16 0.76 11.44
CA GLY A 115 -3.85 1.93 11.93
C GLY A 115 -4.46 1.75 13.32
N GLU A 116 -5.07 2.82 13.80
CA GLU A 116 -5.74 2.89 15.09
C GLU A 116 -7.07 3.61 14.97
N VAL A 117 -8.04 3.14 15.74
CA VAL A 117 -9.37 3.75 15.87
C VAL A 117 -9.60 4.15 17.32
N LYS A 118 -9.98 5.39 17.55
CA LYS A 118 -10.29 5.92 18.88
C LYS A 118 -11.42 6.93 18.85
N ILE A 119 -12.03 7.15 20.02
CA ILE A 119 -12.99 8.23 20.23
C ILE A 119 -12.25 9.43 20.82
N VAL A 120 -12.35 10.56 20.14
CA VAL A 120 -11.83 11.85 20.58
C VAL A 120 -12.97 12.86 20.48
N ASP A 121 -13.32 13.52 21.58
CA ASP A 121 -14.42 14.50 21.63
C ASP A 121 -15.73 13.95 21.01
N GLU A 122 -16.11 12.73 21.41
CA GLU A 122 -17.28 11.99 20.92
C GLU A 122 -17.30 11.68 19.42
N LYS A 123 -16.20 11.94 18.72
CA LYS A 123 -16.03 11.65 17.29
C LYS A 123 -15.14 10.45 17.10
N LEU A 124 -15.40 9.73 16.02
CA LEU A 124 -14.54 8.69 15.50
C LEU A 124 -13.30 9.33 14.90
N ARG A 125 -12.12 8.99 15.43
CA ARG A 125 -10.83 9.32 14.84
C ARG A 125 -10.16 8.04 14.38
N VAL A 126 -9.78 7.99 13.11
CA VAL A 126 -9.04 6.87 12.51
C VAL A 126 -7.71 7.41 11.99
N GLU A 127 -6.63 6.82 12.47
CA GLU A 127 -5.28 7.06 11.98
C GLU A 127 -4.82 5.82 11.23
N PHE A 128 -4.24 5.97 10.04
CA PHE A 128 -3.69 4.85 9.31
C PHE A 128 -2.34 5.21 8.69
N ARG A 129 -1.55 4.17 8.42
CA ARG A 129 -0.24 4.24 7.81
C ARG A 129 -0.12 3.21 6.71
N LEU A 130 0.48 3.62 5.61
CA LEU A 130 0.87 2.73 4.52
C LEU A 130 2.39 2.56 4.56
N TRP A 131 2.83 1.31 4.55
CA TRP A 131 4.23 0.93 4.60
C TRP A 131 4.64 0.21 3.33
N ASP A 132 5.83 0.53 2.82
CA ASP A 132 6.54 -0.27 1.84
C ASP A 132 7.37 -1.32 2.59
N ILE A 133 6.99 -2.59 2.44
CA ILE A 133 7.64 -3.70 3.15
C ILE A 133 9.04 -3.95 2.60
N LEU A 134 9.22 -3.83 1.28
CA LEU A 134 10.52 -4.09 0.63
C LEU A 134 11.53 -2.98 0.94
N ALA A 135 11.09 -1.73 0.92
CA ALA A 135 11.93 -0.59 1.27
C ALA A 135 12.07 -0.36 2.79
N GLY A 136 11.25 -1.01 3.62
CA GLY A 136 11.28 -0.88 5.08
C GLY A 136 10.93 0.52 5.59
N LYS A 137 10.04 1.24 4.90
CA LYS A 137 9.70 2.64 5.20
C LYS A 137 8.22 2.94 5.13
N GLU A 138 7.82 3.99 5.84
CA GLU A 138 6.48 4.57 5.73
C GLU A 138 6.36 5.34 4.42
N ILE A 139 5.28 5.09 3.68
CA ILE A 139 4.93 5.84 2.47
C ILE A 139 4.03 7.01 2.84
N MET A 140 3.05 6.78 3.73
CA MET A 140 2.02 7.76 4.07
C MET A 140 1.47 7.49 5.46
N ALA A 141 1.14 8.58 6.18
CA ALA A 141 0.36 8.56 7.42
C ALA A 141 -0.72 9.62 7.33
N LEU A 142 -1.97 9.24 7.58
CA LEU A 142 -3.11 10.16 7.58
C LEU A 142 -4.04 9.87 8.75
N ALA A 143 -4.80 10.89 9.13
CA ALA A 143 -5.82 10.81 10.17
C ALA A 143 -7.12 11.46 9.70
N PHE A 144 -8.25 10.84 10.03
CA PHE A 144 -9.59 11.34 9.75
C PHE A 144 -10.40 11.40 11.02
N THR A 145 -11.20 12.44 11.15
CA THR A 145 -12.15 12.59 12.24
C THR A 145 -13.54 12.79 11.67
N THR A 146 -14.51 12.02 12.15
CA THR A 146 -15.90 12.07 11.69
C THR A 146 -16.86 11.63 12.80
N VAL A 147 -18.16 11.68 12.55
CA VAL A 147 -19.14 11.07 13.44
C VAL A 147 -19.07 9.54 13.34
N SER A 148 -19.38 8.84 14.43
CA SER A 148 -19.17 7.39 14.54
C SER A 148 -19.97 6.59 13.51
N GLU A 149 -21.14 7.07 13.12
CA GLU A 149 -22.02 6.42 12.13
C GLU A 149 -21.40 6.36 10.73
N ASN A 150 -20.48 7.27 10.43
CA ASN A 150 -19.78 7.35 9.14
C ASN A 150 -18.55 6.44 9.04
N TRP A 151 -18.37 5.49 9.93
CA TRP A 151 -17.20 4.63 9.98
C TRP A 151 -16.89 3.91 8.64
N ARG A 152 -17.93 3.46 7.91
CA ARG A 152 -17.73 2.82 6.60
C ARG A 152 -17.11 3.77 5.58
N ARG A 153 -17.55 5.05 5.59
CA ARG A 153 -16.98 6.07 4.71
C ARG A 153 -15.49 6.25 4.93
N VAL A 154 -14.99 6.09 6.15
CA VAL A 154 -13.56 6.15 6.43
C VAL A 154 -12.82 5.04 5.70
N GLY A 155 -13.34 3.80 5.69
CA GLY A 155 -12.76 2.70 4.92
C GLY A 155 -12.63 3.03 3.43
N HIS A 156 -13.63 3.66 2.83
CA HIS A 156 -13.56 4.11 1.43
C HIS A 156 -12.51 5.21 1.24
N ILE A 157 -12.46 6.21 2.13
CA ILE A 157 -11.47 7.29 2.04
C ILE A 157 -10.03 6.75 2.13
N ILE A 158 -9.78 5.72 2.94
CA ILE A 158 -8.45 5.10 3.05
C ILE A 158 -8.02 4.49 1.71
N THR A 159 -8.93 3.89 0.99
CA THR A 159 -8.63 3.23 -0.30
C THR A 159 -8.52 4.18 -1.49
N ASP A 160 -9.04 5.41 -1.34
CA ASP A 160 -8.99 6.43 -2.39
C ASP A 160 -7.70 7.27 -2.35
N LYS A 161 -6.77 6.99 -1.42
CA LYS A 161 -5.50 7.71 -1.24
C LYS A 161 -4.31 6.94 -1.76
#